data_9df2d85a8f82d71c96c200d3d488c745
#
_entry.id   9df2d85a8f82d71c96c200d3d488c745
#
_cell.length_a   1.000
_cell.length_b   1.000
_cell.length_c   1.000
_cell.angle_alpha   90.00
_cell.angle_beta   90.00
_cell.angle_gamma   90.00
#
_symmetry.space_group_name_H-M   'P 1'
#
loop_
_entity.id
_entity.type
_entity.pdbx_description
1 polymer ?
#
loop_
_entity_poly.entity_id
_entity_poly.type
_entity_poly.pdbx_seq_one_letter_code
_entity_poly.pdbx_strand_id
1 'polypeptide(L)'
;MDIQLEDLKEAMPPSIRTFASQDLVDKLNSISNDPIVAKNIRDNFITYTHILQEGKYKMEDYLSAVSYVSFKLMGMSNKEAYCKTFPSRYANLIAQGRTEKEVSCYVAAFHKGKLVNKIMEQCIIPSWVLHNEYYNEAIRTNVELMRTARSEKVKAMAADSLLKHLAKPEAIQGPLVNIDMRQGSGLDELKSAITSLAQKQRELIIEGMPTKEIAEQKLYE
;
A
#
# COMPACT_ATOMS: atom_id res chain seq x y z
N MET A 1 12.40 24.07 -7.85
CA MET A 1 11.43 24.47 -8.88
C MET A 1 10.05 24.40 -8.28
N ASP A 2 9.25 25.43 -8.46
CA ASP A 2 7.88 25.45 -8.00
C ASP A 2 7.01 24.70 -9.00
N ILE A 3 6.02 23.97 -8.48
CA ILE A 3 5.08 23.22 -9.32
C ILE A 3 4.06 24.20 -9.92
N GLN A 4 3.68 23.99 -11.18
CA GLN A 4 2.62 24.77 -11.83
C GLN A 4 1.31 24.00 -11.80
N LEU A 5 0.19 24.70 -11.97
CA LEU A 5 -1.13 24.10 -11.93
C LEU A 5 -1.32 23.02 -13.02
N GLU A 6 -0.73 23.23 -14.18
CA GLU A 6 -0.81 22.30 -15.31
C GLU A 6 -0.04 21.01 -15.01
N ASP A 7 1.18 21.13 -14.46
CA ASP A 7 2.02 20.00 -14.05
C ASP A 7 1.31 19.16 -12.97
N LEU A 8 0.68 19.85 -11.99
CA LEU A 8 -0.09 19.18 -10.95
C LEU A 8 -1.29 18.40 -11.53
N LYS A 9 -2.03 19.02 -12.46
CA LYS A 9 -3.17 18.36 -13.12
C LYS A 9 -2.74 17.15 -13.94
N GLU A 10 -1.61 17.25 -14.64
CA GLU A 10 -1.08 16.13 -15.44
C GLU A 10 -0.65 14.97 -14.56
N ALA A 11 -0.01 15.25 -13.45
CA ALA A 11 0.46 14.26 -12.49
C ALA A 11 -0.67 13.59 -11.68
N MET A 12 -1.84 14.23 -11.58
CA MET A 12 -2.98 13.69 -10.84
C MET A 12 -3.84 12.74 -11.68
N PRO A 13 -4.39 11.66 -11.08
CA PRO A 13 -5.36 10.80 -11.73
C PRO A 13 -6.58 11.57 -12.26
N PRO A 14 -7.15 11.19 -13.40
CA PRO A 14 -8.25 11.93 -14.06
C PRO A 14 -9.45 12.20 -13.14
N SER A 15 -9.77 11.24 -12.26
CA SER A 15 -10.91 11.30 -11.33
C SER A 15 -10.82 12.40 -10.27
N ILE A 16 -9.60 12.88 -9.97
CA ILE A 16 -9.34 13.88 -8.92
C ILE A 16 -8.72 15.17 -9.44
N ARG A 17 -8.49 15.30 -10.75
CA ARG A 17 -7.95 16.51 -11.40
C ARG A 17 -8.78 17.77 -11.13
N THR A 18 -10.09 17.61 -10.92
CA THR A 18 -11.00 18.72 -10.59
C THR A 18 -10.68 19.38 -9.26
N PHE A 19 -9.98 18.70 -8.35
CA PHE A 19 -9.55 19.26 -7.08
C PHE A 19 -8.25 20.05 -7.17
N ALA A 20 -7.54 20.00 -8.30
CA ALA A 20 -6.36 20.81 -8.53
C ALA A 20 -6.77 22.28 -8.70
N SER A 21 -6.42 23.13 -7.77
CA SER A 21 -6.66 24.56 -7.75
C SER A 21 -5.36 25.35 -7.58
N GLN A 22 -5.37 26.63 -7.97
CA GLN A 22 -4.20 27.50 -7.74
C GLN A 22 -3.87 27.62 -6.24
N ASP A 23 -4.89 27.68 -5.38
CA ASP A 23 -4.70 27.69 -3.92
C ASP A 23 -3.95 26.45 -3.39
N LEU A 24 -4.22 25.26 -3.98
CA LEU A 24 -3.50 24.05 -3.65
C LEU A 24 -2.03 24.10 -4.09
N VAL A 25 -1.78 24.64 -5.29
CA VAL A 25 -0.42 24.84 -5.82
C VAL A 25 0.37 25.80 -4.94
N ASP A 26 -0.25 26.93 -4.56
CA ASP A 26 0.39 27.93 -3.70
C ASP A 26 0.70 27.36 -2.30
N LYS A 27 -0.21 26.56 -1.75
CA LYS A 27 0.02 25.83 -0.48
C LYS A 27 1.15 24.81 -0.60
N LEU A 28 1.22 24.06 -1.70
CA LEU A 28 2.30 23.09 -1.96
C LEU A 28 3.65 23.77 -2.14
N ASN A 29 3.69 24.93 -2.78
CA ASN A 29 4.92 25.68 -3.00
C ASN A 29 5.40 26.41 -1.73
N SER A 30 4.47 26.80 -0.86
CA SER A 30 4.78 27.48 0.41
C SER A 30 4.89 26.55 1.63
N ILE A 31 4.79 25.24 1.43
CA ILE A 31 4.68 24.27 2.54
C ILE A 31 5.94 24.20 3.41
N SER A 32 7.10 24.53 2.86
CA SER A 32 8.38 24.60 3.58
C SER A 32 9.32 25.61 2.93
N ASN A 33 10.06 26.32 3.76
CA ASN A 33 11.14 27.21 3.31
C ASN A 33 12.39 26.44 2.83
N ASP A 34 12.51 25.17 3.19
CA ASP A 34 13.58 24.29 2.74
C ASP A 34 13.21 23.66 1.38
N PRO A 35 13.97 23.93 0.30
CA PRO A 35 13.68 23.43 -1.04
C PRO A 35 13.64 21.90 -1.13
N ILE A 36 14.50 21.22 -0.37
CA ILE A 36 14.58 19.75 -0.36
C ILE A 36 13.33 19.17 0.30
N VAL A 37 12.94 19.73 1.44
CA VAL A 37 11.74 19.34 2.17
C VAL A 37 10.49 19.59 1.33
N ALA A 38 10.38 20.78 0.73
CA ALA A 38 9.25 21.13 -0.13
C ALA A 38 9.14 20.19 -1.33
N LYS A 39 10.27 19.85 -1.97
CA LYS A 39 10.31 18.88 -3.06
C LYS A 39 9.81 17.50 -2.62
N ASN A 40 10.34 16.98 -1.51
CA ASN A 40 9.94 15.66 -1.00
C ASN A 40 8.44 15.60 -0.68
N ILE A 41 7.87 16.66 -0.10
CA ILE A 41 6.45 16.71 0.19
C ILE A 41 5.63 16.74 -1.11
N ARG A 42 6.06 17.48 -2.12
CA ARG A 42 5.40 17.52 -3.44
C ARG A 42 5.43 16.17 -4.15
N ASP A 43 6.59 15.53 -4.17
CA ASP A 43 6.77 14.22 -4.79
C ASP A 43 5.88 13.17 -4.08
N ASN A 44 5.86 13.17 -2.76
CA ASN A 44 4.99 12.32 -1.95
C ASN A 44 3.51 12.62 -2.16
N PHE A 45 3.15 13.91 -2.28
CA PHE A 45 1.77 14.32 -2.56
C PHE A 45 1.26 13.71 -3.85
N ILE A 46 2.05 13.76 -4.91
CA ILE A 46 1.70 13.19 -6.21
C ILE A 46 1.65 11.66 -6.13
N THR A 47 2.65 11.04 -5.50
CA THR A 47 2.79 9.58 -5.43
C THR A 47 1.59 8.91 -4.76
N TYR A 48 1.07 9.50 -3.67
CA TYR A 48 0.00 8.87 -2.87
C TYR A 48 -1.40 9.33 -3.24
N THR A 49 -1.60 10.05 -4.35
CA THR A 49 -2.90 10.56 -4.77
C THR A 49 -3.96 9.48 -4.95
N HIS A 50 -3.57 8.23 -5.25
CA HIS A 50 -4.50 7.10 -5.37
C HIS A 50 -5.30 6.85 -4.08
N ILE A 51 -4.76 7.20 -2.90
CA ILE A 51 -5.46 7.05 -1.61
C ILE A 51 -6.73 7.90 -1.55
N LEU A 52 -6.75 9.04 -2.26
CA LEU A 52 -7.94 9.89 -2.37
C LEU A 52 -9.11 9.18 -3.09
N GLN A 53 -8.80 8.24 -3.96
CA GLN A 53 -9.82 7.46 -4.68
C GLN A 53 -10.46 6.38 -3.79
N GLU A 54 -9.72 5.90 -2.79
CA GLU A 54 -10.18 4.86 -1.87
C GLU A 54 -11.11 5.38 -0.75
N GLY A 55 -11.26 6.69 -0.60
CA GLY A 55 -12.05 7.28 0.46
C GLY A 55 -12.48 8.71 0.18
N LYS A 56 -13.51 9.17 0.90
CA LYS A 56 -13.99 10.55 0.83
C LYS A 56 -13.14 11.47 1.74
N TYR A 57 -11.91 11.73 1.35
CA TYR A 57 -11.02 12.62 2.07
C TYR A 57 -11.04 14.03 1.45
N LYS A 58 -10.97 15.05 2.30
CA LYS A 58 -10.77 16.43 1.82
C LYS A 58 -9.32 16.62 1.40
N MET A 59 -9.10 17.42 0.36
CA MET A 59 -7.77 17.69 -0.17
C MET A 59 -6.83 18.31 0.87
N GLU A 60 -7.35 19.20 1.74
CA GLU A 60 -6.56 19.82 2.80
C GLU A 60 -6.13 18.81 3.88
N ASP A 61 -7.00 17.86 4.23
CA ASP A 61 -6.67 16.81 5.18
C ASP A 61 -5.60 15.87 4.58
N TYR A 62 -5.72 15.59 3.28
CA TYR A 62 -4.73 14.80 2.54
C TYR A 62 -3.37 15.50 2.48
N LEU A 63 -3.33 16.78 2.12
CA LEU A 63 -2.10 17.56 2.10
C LEU A 63 -1.43 17.58 3.48
N SER A 64 -2.22 17.78 4.53
CA SER A 64 -1.71 17.78 5.91
C SER A 64 -1.16 16.40 6.30
N ALA A 65 -1.84 15.32 5.92
CA ALA A 65 -1.39 13.97 6.22
C ALA A 65 -0.11 13.60 5.45
N VAL A 66 -0.01 13.96 4.15
CA VAL A 66 1.22 13.76 3.36
C VAL A 66 2.38 14.55 3.94
N SER A 67 2.17 15.82 4.30
CA SER A 67 3.22 16.66 4.91
C SER A 67 3.73 16.04 6.21
N TYR A 68 2.81 15.61 7.09
CA TYR A 68 3.15 14.96 8.35
C TYR A 68 3.97 13.69 8.12
N VAL A 69 3.54 12.82 7.22
CA VAL A 69 4.25 11.58 6.91
C VAL A 69 5.62 11.87 6.29
N SER A 70 5.72 12.86 5.41
CA SER A 70 7.00 13.27 4.84
C SER A 70 8.00 13.72 5.91
N PHE A 71 7.56 14.52 6.90
CA PHE A 71 8.40 14.88 8.05
C PHE A 71 8.78 13.65 8.89
N LYS A 72 7.89 12.69 9.05
CA LYS A 72 8.18 11.42 9.74
C LYS A 72 9.24 10.60 9.00
N LEU A 73 9.15 10.51 7.68
CA LEU A 73 10.14 9.81 6.84
C LEU A 73 11.53 10.47 6.89
N MET A 74 11.60 11.76 7.17
CA MET A 74 12.85 12.49 7.43
C MET A 74 13.40 12.27 8.85
N GLY A 75 12.80 11.38 9.64
CA GLY A 75 13.27 11.02 10.99
C GLY A 75 12.76 11.90 12.11
N MET A 76 11.83 12.83 11.86
CA MET A 76 11.28 13.68 12.92
C MET A 76 10.38 12.89 13.88
N SER A 77 10.37 13.32 15.14
CA SER A 77 9.43 12.78 16.14
C SER A 77 7.99 13.11 15.78
N ASN A 78 7.02 12.42 16.38
CA ASN A 78 5.60 12.70 16.14
C ASN A 78 5.22 14.14 16.48
N LYS A 79 5.79 14.68 17.56
CA LYS A 79 5.55 16.06 18.01
C LYS A 79 6.12 17.07 17.02
N GLU A 80 7.36 16.91 16.61
CA GLU A 80 8.01 17.80 15.64
C GLU A 80 7.30 17.80 14.29
N ALA A 81 6.98 16.62 13.76
CA ALA A 81 6.22 16.50 12.52
C ALA A 81 4.86 17.20 12.60
N TYR A 82 4.14 17.02 13.73
CA TYR A 82 2.86 17.70 13.96
C TYR A 82 3.01 19.22 14.04
N CYS A 83 4.02 19.72 14.77
CA CYS A 83 4.27 21.15 14.88
C CYS A 83 4.57 21.81 13.54
N LYS A 84 5.35 21.13 12.70
CA LYS A 84 5.67 21.62 11.33
C LYS A 84 4.47 21.55 10.40
N THR A 85 3.62 20.54 10.54
CA THR A 85 2.41 20.41 9.72
C THR A 85 1.34 21.43 10.11
N PHE A 86 1.20 21.69 11.40
CA PHE A 86 0.16 22.56 11.95
C PHE A 86 0.71 23.68 12.85
N PRO A 87 1.56 24.59 12.34
CA PRO A 87 2.21 25.60 13.16
C PRO A 87 1.20 26.50 13.89
N SER A 88 0.15 26.92 13.21
CA SER A 88 -0.89 27.78 13.81
C SER A 88 -1.72 27.06 14.87
N ARG A 89 -2.07 25.77 14.64
CA ARG A 89 -2.77 24.96 15.66
C ARG A 89 -1.91 24.77 16.90
N TYR A 90 -0.63 24.45 16.69
CA TYR A 90 0.30 24.26 17.79
C TYR A 90 0.48 25.55 18.59
N ALA A 91 0.69 26.69 17.92
CA ALA A 91 0.78 28.01 18.58
C ALA A 91 -0.48 28.34 19.40
N ASN A 92 -1.67 28.05 18.86
CA ASN A 92 -2.93 28.27 19.56
C ASN A 92 -3.06 27.35 20.79
N LEU A 93 -2.64 26.10 20.74
CA LEU A 93 -2.67 25.21 21.90
C LEU A 93 -1.75 25.71 23.02
N ILE A 94 -0.58 26.23 22.68
CA ILE A 94 0.35 26.83 23.65
C ILE A 94 -0.23 28.14 24.23
N ALA A 95 -0.81 29.00 23.36
CA ALA A 95 -1.44 30.24 23.80
C ALA A 95 -2.65 30.03 24.75
N GLN A 96 -3.35 28.90 24.60
CA GLN A 96 -4.42 28.46 25.50
C GLN A 96 -3.91 27.86 26.82
N GLY A 97 -2.59 27.82 27.05
CA GLY A 97 -1.99 27.25 28.26
C GLY A 97 -2.16 25.74 28.37
N ARG A 98 -2.34 25.03 27.25
CA ARG A 98 -2.45 23.55 27.28
C ARG A 98 -1.15 22.92 27.75
N THR A 99 -1.29 21.91 28.58
CA THR A 99 -0.16 21.15 29.10
C THR A 99 0.49 20.31 28.00
N GLU A 100 1.75 19.99 28.15
CA GLU A 100 2.48 19.13 27.20
C GLU A 100 1.80 17.78 27.00
N LYS A 101 1.19 17.23 28.05
CA LYS A 101 0.42 15.99 28.00
C LYS A 101 -0.82 16.11 27.10
N GLU A 102 -1.54 17.21 27.20
CA GLU A 102 -2.71 17.47 26.34
C GLU A 102 -2.28 17.65 24.88
N VAL A 103 -1.20 18.39 24.62
CA VAL A 103 -0.64 18.51 23.26
C VAL A 103 -0.26 17.14 22.71
N SER A 104 0.37 16.29 23.51
CA SER A 104 0.71 14.91 23.11
C SER A 104 -0.51 14.08 22.75
N CYS A 105 -1.67 14.31 23.39
CA CYS A 105 -2.91 13.63 23.01
C CYS A 105 -3.38 14.03 21.60
N TYR A 106 -3.31 15.32 21.23
CA TYR A 106 -3.64 15.78 19.87
C TYR A 106 -2.69 15.20 18.83
N VAL A 107 -1.39 15.18 19.13
CA VAL A 107 -0.37 14.57 18.28
C VAL A 107 -0.64 13.08 18.07
N ALA A 108 -0.92 12.35 19.14
CA ALA A 108 -1.21 10.93 19.09
C ALA A 108 -2.50 10.62 18.33
N ALA A 109 -3.54 11.44 18.53
CA ALA A 109 -4.80 11.30 17.80
C ALA A 109 -4.61 11.49 16.29
N PHE A 110 -3.83 12.50 15.87
CA PHE A 110 -3.53 12.74 14.47
C PHE A 110 -2.68 11.61 13.88
N HIS A 111 -1.64 11.19 14.60
CA HIS A 111 -0.76 10.09 14.17
C HIS A 111 -1.54 8.78 13.93
N LYS A 112 -2.53 8.48 14.78
CA LYS A 112 -3.41 7.31 14.65
C LYS A 112 -4.54 7.51 13.63
N GLY A 113 -4.60 8.67 12.98
CA GLY A 113 -5.62 8.98 12.00
C GLY A 113 -5.60 7.99 10.81
N LYS A 114 -6.79 7.56 10.35
CA LYS A 114 -6.93 6.58 9.27
C LYS A 114 -6.18 6.98 8.00
N LEU A 115 -6.22 8.27 7.64
CA LEU A 115 -5.55 8.79 6.45
C LEU A 115 -4.03 8.74 6.59
N VAL A 116 -3.51 9.16 7.77
CA VAL A 116 -2.07 9.09 8.08
C VAL A 116 -1.57 7.66 8.01
N ASN A 117 -2.30 6.71 8.61
CA ASN A 117 -1.92 5.29 8.58
C ASN A 117 -1.93 4.74 7.16
N LYS A 118 -2.94 5.04 6.34
CA LYS A 118 -2.98 4.62 4.94
C LYS A 118 -1.78 5.13 4.14
N ILE A 119 -1.40 6.39 4.33
CA ILE A 119 -0.21 6.94 3.66
C ILE A 119 1.06 6.27 4.18
N MET A 120 1.17 6.08 5.50
CA MET A 120 2.32 5.39 6.10
C MET A 120 2.47 3.95 5.59
N GLU A 121 1.38 3.22 5.44
CA GLU A 121 1.38 1.86 4.87
C GLU A 121 1.96 1.83 3.45
N GLN A 122 1.68 2.84 2.64
CA GLN A 122 2.27 2.97 1.30
C GLN A 122 3.75 3.39 1.31
N CYS A 123 4.18 4.09 2.37
CA CYS A 123 5.56 4.53 2.54
C CYS A 123 6.48 3.44 3.13
N ILE A 124 5.91 2.35 3.66
CA ILE A 124 6.70 1.24 4.21
C ILE A 124 7.34 0.48 3.06
N ILE A 125 8.51 0.94 2.65
CA ILE A 125 9.43 0.06 1.93
C ILE A 125 9.89 -0.98 2.95
N PRO A 126 9.66 -2.28 2.71
CA PRO A 126 10.12 -3.31 3.63
C PRO A 126 11.59 -3.08 3.97
N SER A 127 11.94 -3.13 5.24
CA SER A 127 13.31 -2.84 5.70
C SER A 127 14.36 -3.72 5.01
N TRP A 128 13.98 -4.93 4.59
CA TRP A 128 14.85 -5.82 3.83
C TRP A 128 15.19 -5.30 2.42
N VAL A 129 14.32 -4.47 1.81
CA VAL A 129 14.60 -3.81 0.52
C VAL A 129 15.57 -2.66 0.73
N LEU A 130 15.34 -1.81 1.76
CA LEU A 130 16.23 -0.70 2.11
C LEU A 130 17.62 -1.16 2.52
N HIS A 131 17.70 -2.32 3.18
CA HIS A 131 18.92 -2.88 3.75
C HIS A 131 19.36 -4.15 3.05
N ASN A 132 19.04 -4.29 1.75
CA ASN A 132 19.39 -5.47 0.97
C ASN A 132 20.90 -5.75 0.96
N GLU A 133 21.73 -4.72 1.05
CA GLU A 133 23.19 -4.88 1.15
C GLU A 133 23.57 -5.59 2.45
N TYR A 134 23.04 -5.15 3.59
CA TYR A 134 23.27 -5.79 4.89
C TYR A 134 22.67 -7.19 4.98
N TYR A 135 21.52 -7.41 4.32
CA TYR A 135 20.92 -8.74 4.22
C TYR A 135 21.86 -9.71 3.49
N ASN A 136 22.38 -9.29 2.35
CA ASN A 136 23.33 -10.08 1.57
C ASN A 136 24.65 -10.31 2.32
N GLU A 137 25.14 -9.29 3.04
CA GLU A 137 26.33 -9.40 3.88
C GLU A 137 26.13 -10.38 5.04
N ALA A 138 24.98 -10.32 5.71
CA ALA A 138 24.62 -11.28 6.77
C ALA A 138 24.56 -12.71 6.24
N ILE A 139 24.01 -12.95 5.07
CA ILE A 139 24.00 -14.26 4.42
C ILE A 139 25.44 -14.72 4.15
N ARG A 140 26.30 -13.87 3.58
CA ARG A 140 27.70 -14.21 3.31
C ARG A 140 28.46 -14.55 4.58
N THR A 141 28.27 -13.76 5.64
CA THR A 141 28.88 -14.02 6.96
C THR A 141 28.43 -15.34 7.55
N ASN A 142 27.13 -15.70 7.45
CA ASN A 142 26.64 -17.00 7.88
C ASN A 142 27.24 -18.16 7.06
N VAL A 143 27.40 -17.99 5.74
CA VAL A 143 28.09 -18.99 4.90
C VAL A 143 29.55 -19.17 5.32
N GLU A 144 30.25 -18.08 5.62
CA GLU A 144 31.63 -18.11 6.09
C GLU A 144 31.73 -18.80 7.45
N LEU A 145 30.88 -18.43 8.42
CA LEU A 145 30.81 -19.09 9.74
C LEU A 145 30.51 -20.59 9.64
N MET A 146 29.60 -20.98 8.76
CA MET A 146 29.29 -22.39 8.52
C MET A 146 30.54 -23.17 8.03
N ARG A 147 31.41 -22.53 7.22
CA ARG A 147 32.61 -23.16 6.65
C ARG A 147 33.81 -23.13 7.60
N THR A 148 34.03 -22.02 8.28
CA THR A 148 35.31 -21.71 8.96
C THR A 148 35.23 -21.74 10.47
N ALA A 149 34.04 -21.65 11.10
CA ALA A 149 33.93 -21.63 12.55
C ALA A 149 34.55 -22.87 13.21
N ARG A 150 35.28 -22.69 14.32
CA ARG A 150 35.88 -23.79 15.05
C ARG A 150 34.89 -24.60 15.87
N SER A 151 33.76 -23.99 16.24
CA SER A 151 32.71 -24.63 17.04
C SER A 151 31.65 -25.24 16.15
N GLU A 152 31.39 -26.53 16.33
CA GLU A 152 30.32 -27.25 15.61
C GLU A 152 28.94 -26.66 15.89
N LYS A 153 28.72 -26.15 17.12
CA LYS A 153 27.49 -25.45 17.49
C LYS A 153 27.28 -24.20 16.65
N VAL A 154 28.34 -23.41 16.44
CA VAL A 154 28.28 -22.19 15.59
C VAL A 154 28.02 -22.54 14.13
N LYS A 155 28.64 -23.60 13.63
CA LYS A 155 28.39 -24.11 12.27
C LYS A 155 26.93 -24.53 12.08
N ALA A 156 26.39 -25.28 13.05
CA ALA A 156 25.00 -25.72 12.99
C ALA A 156 24.01 -24.56 13.08
N MET A 157 24.27 -23.57 13.94
CA MET A 157 23.44 -22.37 14.05
C MET A 157 23.47 -21.53 12.76
N ALA A 158 24.63 -21.36 12.15
CA ALA A 158 24.77 -20.63 10.88
C ALA A 158 24.03 -21.35 9.72
N ALA A 159 24.13 -22.69 9.66
CA ALA A 159 23.40 -23.48 8.70
C ALA A 159 21.88 -23.40 8.90
N ASP A 160 21.39 -23.53 10.14
CA ASP A 160 19.96 -23.39 10.46
C ASP A 160 19.42 -22.01 10.11
N SER A 161 20.20 -20.94 10.41
CA SER A 161 19.87 -19.58 10.02
C SER A 161 19.73 -19.42 8.50
N LEU A 162 20.67 -19.98 7.74
CA LEU A 162 20.61 -19.96 6.25
C LEU A 162 19.40 -20.70 5.72
N LEU A 163 19.09 -21.87 6.24
CA LEU A 163 17.93 -22.65 5.82
C LEU A 163 16.62 -21.91 6.08
N LYS A 164 16.51 -21.22 7.21
CA LYS A 164 15.32 -20.41 7.54
C LYS A 164 15.15 -19.21 6.64
N HIS A 165 16.24 -18.51 6.32
CA HIS A 165 16.17 -17.28 5.51
C HIS A 165 16.15 -17.53 4.01
N LEU A 166 16.69 -18.67 3.54
CA LEU A 166 16.69 -19.09 2.14
C LEU A 166 15.59 -20.11 1.83
N ALA A 167 14.75 -20.46 2.81
CA ALA A 167 13.59 -21.32 2.56
C ALA A 167 12.74 -20.69 1.44
N LYS A 168 12.38 -21.52 0.44
CA LYS A 168 11.38 -21.11 -0.56
C LYS A 168 10.13 -20.63 0.20
N PRO A 169 9.52 -19.51 -0.21
CA PRO A 169 8.22 -19.15 0.30
C PRO A 169 7.32 -20.37 0.12
N GLU A 170 6.80 -20.89 1.22
CA GLU A 170 5.73 -21.87 1.12
C GLU A 170 4.67 -21.26 0.24
N ALA A 171 4.30 -21.96 -0.85
CA ALA A 171 3.18 -21.53 -1.65
C ALA A 171 2.04 -21.29 -0.65
N ILE A 172 1.54 -20.06 -0.58
CA ILE A 172 0.38 -19.74 0.22
C ILE A 172 -0.65 -20.75 -0.29
N GLN A 173 -0.84 -21.83 0.45
CA GLN A 173 -2.00 -22.67 0.26
C GLN A 173 -3.14 -21.70 0.54
N GLY A 174 -3.73 -21.18 -0.55
CA GLY A 174 -4.93 -20.41 -0.46
C GLY A 174 -5.87 -21.16 0.46
N PRO A 175 -6.72 -20.49 1.24
CA PRO A 175 -7.59 -21.17 2.18
C PRO A 175 -8.14 -22.37 1.44
N LEU A 176 -7.84 -23.58 1.93
CA LEU A 176 -8.51 -24.78 1.48
C LEU A 176 -9.97 -24.46 1.74
N VAL A 177 -10.69 -24.00 0.71
CA VAL A 177 -12.13 -23.91 0.76
C VAL A 177 -12.54 -25.35 0.93
N ASN A 178 -12.71 -25.73 2.19
CA ASN A 178 -13.27 -27.01 2.57
C ASN A 178 -14.74 -26.91 2.18
N ILE A 179 -15.01 -27.12 0.89
CA ILE A 179 -16.37 -27.28 0.40
C ILE A 179 -16.84 -28.56 1.08
N ASP A 180 -17.63 -28.38 2.12
CA ASP A 180 -18.23 -29.52 2.83
C ASP A 180 -19.15 -30.23 1.83
N MET A 181 -18.61 -31.25 1.18
CA MET A 181 -19.33 -32.06 0.18
C MET A 181 -20.52 -32.85 0.78
N ARG A 182 -20.84 -32.63 2.07
CA ARG A 182 -21.91 -33.34 2.75
C ARG A 182 -23.28 -32.67 2.57
N GLN A 183 -23.37 -31.49 1.97
CA GLN A 183 -24.61 -30.89 1.54
C GLN A 183 -24.66 -30.84 0.00
N GLY A 184 -24.81 -32.00 -0.59
CA GLY A 184 -25.01 -32.15 -2.01
C GLY A 184 -26.36 -31.64 -2.45
N SER A 185 -26.41 -30.58 -3.24
CA SER A 185 -27.42 -30.36 -4.26
C SER A 185 -26.96 -29.38 -5.32
N GLY A 186 -26.25 -28.30 -4.98
CA GLY A 186 -25.90 -27.28 -5.95
C GLY A 186 -24.74 -27.66 -6.90
N LEU A 187 -23.77 -28.45 -6.44
CA LEU A 187 -22.63 -28.87 -7.26
C LEU A 187 -22.98 -29.95 -8.28
N ASP A 188 -23.84 -30.87 -7.90
CA ASP A 188 -24.32 -31.93 -8.80
C ASP A 188 -25.28 -31.36 -9.85
N GLU A 189 -26.14 -30.40 -9.46
CA GLU A 189 -26.99 -29.65 -10.39
C GLU A 189 -26.15 -28.81 -11.35
N LEU A 190 -25.12 -28.08 -10.87
CA LEU A 190 -24.21 -27.32 -11.71
C LEU A 190 -23.45 -28.24 -12.68
N LYS A 191 -22.95 -29.37 -12.21
CA LYS A 191 -22.25 -30.36 -13.01
C LYS A 191 -23.13 -30.99 -14.09
N SER A 192 -24.41 -31.29 -13.75
CA SER A 192 -25.37 -31.78 -14.71
C SER A 192 -25.74 -30.70 -15.74
N ALA A 193 -25.91 -29.45 -15.32
CA ALA A 193 -26.19 -28.34 -16.21
C ALA A 193 -25.02 -28.07 -17.19
N ILE A 194 -23.77 -28.07 -16.71
CA ILE A 194 -22.58 -27.92 -17.57
C ILE A 194 -22.48 -29.09 -18.56
N THR A 195 -22.75 -30.30 -18.11
CA THR A 195 -22.68 -31.50 -18.99
C THR A 195 -23.74 -31.43 -20.09
N SER A 196 -24.98 -31.06 -19.75
CA SER A 196 -26.08 -30.93 -20.70
C SER A 196 -25.81 -29.79 -21.72
N LEU A 197 -25.25 -28.67 -21.25
CA LEU A 197 -24.84 -27.56 -22.10
C LEU A 197 -23.74 -27.95 -23.09
N ALA A 198 -22.73 -28.66 -22.61
CA ALA A 198 -21.65 -29.17 -23.47
C ALA A 198 -22.14 -30.15 -24.52
N GLN A 199 -23.15 -30.96 -24.19
CA GLN A 199 -23.75 -31.92 -25.11
C GLN A 199 -24.59 -31.22 -26.17
N LYS A 200 -25.42 -30.23 -25.81
CA LYS A 200 -26.15 -29.39 -26.76
C LYS A 200 -25.21 -28.64 -27.72
N GLN A 201 -24.14 -28.08 -27.20
CA GLN A 201 -23.15 -27.40 -28.05
C GLN A 201 -22.49 -28.36 -29.05
N ARG A 202 -22.18 -29.57 -28.64
CA ARG A 202 -21.63 -30.59 -29.56
C ARG A 202 -22.62 -30.97 -30.66
N GLU A 203 -23.88 -31.12 -30.33
CA GLU A 203 -24.94 -31.45 -31.31
C GLU A 203 -25.04 -30.30 -32.35
N LEU A 204 -25.08 -29.04 -31.92
CA LEU A 204 -25.13 -27.91 -32.83
C LEU A 204 -23.87 -27.77 -33.72
N ILE A 205 -22.69 -28.12 -33.20
CA ILE A 205 -21.47 -28.15 -34.00
C ILE A 205 -21.53 -29.28 -35.06
N ILE A 206 -22.09 -30.45 -34.74
CA ILE A 206 -22.27 -31.57 -35.68
C ILE A 206 -23.29 -31.19 -36.75
N GLU A 207 -24.31 -30.42 -36.41
CA GLU A 207 -25.31 -29.88 -37.37
C GLU A 207 -24.72 -28.78 -38.27
N GLY A 208 -23.48 -28.37 -38.07
CA GLY A 208 -22.76 -27.42 -38.91
C GLY A 208 -23.00 -25.94 -38.57
N MET A 209 -23.53 -25.66 -37.38
CA MET A 209 -23.77 -24.28 -36.93
C MET A 209 -22.45 -23.56 -36.60
N PRO A 210 -22.22 -22.33 -37.07
CA PRO A 210 -20.98 -21.62 -36.78
C PRO A 210 -20.85 -21.29 -35.29
N THR A 211 -19.64 -21.43 -34.74
CA THR A 211 -19.34 -21.28 -33.31
C THR A 211 -19.75 -19.92 -32.74
N LYS A 212 -19.82 -18.88 -33.57
CA LYS A 212 -20.27 -17.54 -33.16
C LYS A 212 -21.77 -17.52 -32.87
N GLU A 213 -22.57 -18.17 -33.68
CA GLU A 213 -24.04 -18.28 -33.46
C GLU A 213 -24.37 -19.14 -32.26
N ILE A 214 -23.57 -20.22 -32.00
CA ILE A 214 -23.71 -21.06 -30.82
C ILE A 214 -23.43 -20.26 -29.53
N ALA A 215 -22.45 -19.35 -29.55
CA ALA A 215 -22.10 -18.51 -28.40
C ALA A 215 -23.13 -17.40 -28.13
N GLU A 216 -23.84 -16.93 -29.14
CA GLU A 216 -24.84 -15.86 -29.02
C GLU A 216 -26.26 -16.41 -28.69
N GLN A 217 -26.47 -17.72 -28.82
CA GLN A 217 -27.74 -18.34 -28.54
C GLN A 217 -28.02 -18.39 -27.05
N LYS A 218 -29.16 -17.83 -26.61
CA LYS A 218 -29.65 -17.98 -25.24
C LYS A 218 -30.07 -19.43 -25.05
N LEU A 219 -29.27 -20.19 -24.33
CA LEU A 219 -29.45 -21.61 -24.06
C LEU A 219 -30.50 -21.90 -22.95
N TYR A 220 -31.24 -20.90 -22.53
CA TYR A 220 -32.30 -20.99 -21.52
C TYR A 220 -33.61 -20.37 -22.05
N GLU A 221 -34.57 -21.20 -22.28
CA GLU A 221 -35.98 -20.95 -22.05
C GLU A 221 -36.43 -21.76 -20.86
#